data_1fabf0b334c209f4cacf6a4f624004fe
#
_entry.id   1fabf0b334c209f4cacf6a4f624004fe
#
_cell.length_a   1.000
_cell.length_b   1.000
_cell.length_c   1.000
_cell.angle_alpha   90.00
_cell.angle_beta   90.00
_cell.angle_gamma   90.00
#
_symmetry.space_group_name_H-M   'P 1'
#
loop_
_entity.id
_entity.type
_entity.pdbx_description
1 polymer ?
#
loop_
_entity_poly.entity_id
_entity_poly.type
_entity_poly.pdbx_seq_one_letter_code
_entity_poly.pdbx_strand_id
1 'polypeptide(L)'
;PIILSAILGLTFFYFVLKVVDAKTSAIKNLKKKAKDKLSNKHVKELLYAKYILTNPNDGFYQIRKNRIQGLVAPTFFMLLGFVAYVWYTTSKGFLFQLVDVENINIMALTLGYFTLFGGFVVTNYLVTSITDGIGGIKKIYISTAYAIIPYALALIIATTFSHVATLDESFFVSFTVMLGALWSGLLLFLGSTLIQNYDGRITFK
;
A
#
# COMPACT_ATOMS: atom_id res chain seq x y z
N PRO A 1 13.16 22.28 -22.67
CA PRO A 1 13.40 20.85 -22.49
C PRO A 1 12.30 20.15 -21.69
N ILE A 2 11.72 20.80 -20.66
CA ILE A 2 10.73 20.22 -19.75
C ILE A 2 9.40 19.86 -20.45
N ILE A 3 8.94 20.71 -21.36
CA ILE A 3 7.71 20.47 -22.15
C ILE A 3 7.90 19.24 -23.07
N LEU A 4 9.09 19.03 -23.58
CA LEU A 4 9.43 17.89 -24.46
C LEU A 4 9.43 16.56 -23.71
N SER A 5 9.91 16.52 -22.47
CA SER A 5 9.91 15.32 -21.63
C SER A 5 8.50 14.97 -21.12
N ALA A 6 7.68 15.98 -20.82
CA ALA A 6 6.28 15.76 -20.45
C ALA A 6 5.46 15.21 -21.64
N ILE A 7 5.71 15.73 -22.87
CA ILE A 7 5.09 15.21 -24.10
C ILE A 7 5.56 13.78 -24.39
N LEU A 8 6.85 13.47 -24.17
CA LEU A 8 7.39 12.10 -24.31
C LEU A 8 6.79 11.14 -23.28
N GLY A 9 6.60 11.59 -22.04
CA GLY A 9 5.95 10.79 -20.99
C GLY A 9 4.48 10.50 -21.32
N LEU A 10 3.75 11.51 -21.77
CA LEU A 10 2.34 11.35 -22.18
C LEU A 10 2.19 10.51 -23.44
N THR A 11 3.09 10.65 -24.45
CA THR A 11 3.09 9.81 -25.65
C THR A 11 3.49 8.38 -25.36
N PHE A 12 4.42 8.15 -24.44
CA PHE A 12 4.79 6.80 -23.96
C PHE A 12 3.61 6.15 -23.21
N PHE A 13 2.94 6.89 -22.33
CA PHE A 13 1.76 6.41 -21.61
C PHE A 13 0.59 6.13 -22.57
N TYR A 14 0.35 7.00 -23.57
CA TYR A 14 -0.64 6.79 -24.61
C TYR A 14 -0.29 5.59 -25.51
N PHE A 15 0.99 5.40 -25.84
CA PHE A 15 1.48 4.25 -26.61
C PHE A 15 1.30 2.95 -25.82
N VAL A 16 1.59 2.95 -24.51
CA VAL A 16 1.34 1.81 -23.62
C VAL A 16 -0.15 1.48 -23.55
N LEU A 17 -1.03 2.47 -23.43
CA LEU A 17 -2.48 2.27 -23.46
C LEU A 17 -2.94 1.72 -24.81
N LYS A 18 -2.42 2.22 -25.93
CA LYS A 18 -2.78 1.79 -27.29
C LYS A 18 -2.27 0.37 -27.63
N VAL A 19 -1.09 -0.01 -27.12
CA VAL A 19 -0.57 -1.40 -27.25
C VAL A 19 -1.42 -2.36 -26.42
N VAL A 20 -1.94 -1.92 -25.27
CA VAL A 20 -2.89 -2.68 -24.46
C VAL A 20 -4.24 -2.86 -25.17
N ASP A 21 -4.73 -1.82 -25.86
CA ASP A 21 -6.00 -1.88 -26.62
C ASP A 21 -5.88 -2.68 -27.94
N ALA A 22 -4.77 -2.65 -28.62
CA ALA A 22 -4.56 -3.33 -29.91
C ALA A 22 -4.52 -4.87 -29.84
N LYS A 23 -4.39 -5.44 -28.62
CA LYS A 23 -4.38 -6.90 -28.39
C LYS A 23 -5.72 -7.47 -27.89
N THR A 24 -6.83 -6.85 -28.21
CA THR A 24 -8.16 -7.21 -27.69
C THR A 24 -8.61 -8.65 -28.02
N SER A 25 -8.14 -9.24 -29.11
CA SER A 25 -8.44 -10.65 -29.44
C SER A 25 -7.58 -11.65 -28.64
N ALA A 26 -6.31 -11.35 -28.41
CA ALA A 26 -5.45 -12.11 -27.50
C ALA A 26 -5.90 -11.93 -26.05
N ILE A 27 -6.44 -10.77 -25.69
CA ILE A 27 -7.00 -10.45 -24.37
C ILE A 27 -8.26 -11.27 -24.07
N LYS A 28 -9.11 -11.61 -25.06
CA LYS A 28 -10.27 -12.48 -24.83
C LYS A 28 -9.85 -13.91 -24.43
N ASN A 29 -8.83 -14.45 -25.06
CA ASN A 29 -8.29 -15.76 -24.70
C ASN A 29 -7.47 -15.71 -23.41
N LEU A 30 -6.76 -14.60 -23.16
CA LEU A 30 -6.09 -14.34 -21.89
C LEU A 30 -7.10 -14.06 -20.78
N LYS A 31 -8.23 -13.36 -21.05
CA LYS A 31 -9.32 -13.19 -20.08
C LYS A 31 -9.97 -14.53 -19.68
N LYS A 32 -10.11 -15.48 -20.61
CA LYS A 32 -10.62 -16.82 -20.28
C LYS A 32 -9.61 -17.59 -19.43
N LYS A 33 -8.34 -17.62 -19.82
CA LYS A 33 -7.24 -18.18 -19.00
C LYS A 33 -7.02 -17.41 -17.68
N ALA A 34 -7.14 -16.09 -17.70
CA ALA A 34 -7.07 -15.27 -16.50
C ALA A 34 -8.28 -15.49 -15.59
N LYS A 35 -9.49 -15.70 -16.14
CA LYS A 35 -10.69 -16.02 -15.34
C LYS A 35 -10.57 -17.37 -14.63
N ASP A 36 -9.97 -18.37 -15.28
CA ASP A 36 -9.66 -19.66 -14.68
C ASP A 36 -8.52 -19.54 -13.65
N LYS A 37 -7.53 -18.68 -13.89
CA LYS A 37 -6.44 -18.35 -12.96
C LYS A 37 -6.88 -17.40 -11.85
N LEU A 38 -7.84 -16.47 -12.12
CA LEU A 38 -8.52 -15.61 -11.16
C LEU A 38 -9.49 -16.39 -10.23
N SER A 39 -9.83 -17.62 -10.58
CA SER A 39 -10.51 -18.54 -9.68
C SER A 39 -9.62 -18.97 -8.50
N ASN A 40 -8.30 -18.77 -8.59
CA ASN A 40 -7.38 -19.00 -7.49
C ASN A 40 -7.67 -18.05 -6.33
N LYS A 41 -7.86 -18.60 -5.14
CA LYS A 41 -8.14 -17.90 -3.89
C LYS A 41 -7.18 -16.73 -3.65
N HIS A 42 -5.89 -16.92 -3.93
CA HIS A 42 -4.85 -15.90 -3.72
C HIS A 42 -4.99 -14.66 -4.62
N VAL A 43 -5.41 -14.87 -5.87
CA VAL A 43 -5.63 -13.75 -6.81
C VAL A 43 -6.85 -12.93 -6.41
N LYS A 44 -7.92 -13.58 -5.93
CA LYS A 44 -9.09 -12.88 -5.38
C LYS A 44 -8.72 -12.04 -4.16
N GLU A 45 -7.85 -12.55 -3.30
CA GLU A 45 -7.36 -11.82 -2.12
C GLU A 45 -6.46 -10.63 -2.50
N LEU A 46 -5.64 -10.74 -3.56
CA LEU A 46 -4.88 -9.60 -4.09
C LEU A 46 -5.79 -8.52 -4.69
N LEU A 47 -6.79 -8.92 -5.49
CA LEU A 47 -7.76 -7.98 -6.06
C LEU A 47 -8.66 -7.33 -4.99
N TYR A 48 -8.79 -7.98 -3.85
CA TYR A 48 -9.54 -7.46 -2.71
C TYR A 48 -8.92 -6.17 -2.14
N ALA A 49 -7.62 -5.94 -2.35
CA ALA A 49 -6.97 -4.68 -2.01
C ALA A 49 -7.68 -3.48 -2.65
N LYS A 50 -8.00 -3.57 -3.95
CA LYS A 50 -8.74 -2.52 -4.65
C LYS A 50 -10.11 -2.25 -3.99
N TYR A 51 -10.80 -3.30 -3.57
CA TYR A 51 -12.10 -3.18 -2.92
C TYR A 51 -11.99 -2.48 -1.55
N ILE A 52 -10.98 -2.81 -0.74
CA ILE A 52 -10.73 -2.12 0.54
C ILE A 52 -10.42 -0.63 0.33
N LEU A 53 -9.65 -0.29 -0.71
CA LEU A 53 -9.29 1.11 -1.00
C LEU A 53 -10.50 1.95 -1.41
N THR A 54 -11.48 1.35 -2.11
CA THR A 54 -12.68 2.06 -2.58
C THR A 54 -13.83 2.02 -1.56
N ASN A 55 -13.96 0.94 -0.81
CA ASN A 55 -15.02 0.70 0.18
C ASN A 55 -14.44 0.16 1.49
N PRO A 56 -13.73 1.00 2.27
CA PRO A 56 -12.98 0.52 3.43
C PRO A 56 -13.89 -0.08 4.51
N ASN A 57 -15.06 0.52 4.76
CA ASN A 57 -15.99 0.04 5.77
C ASN A 57 -16.45 -1.40 5.51
N ASP A 58 -16.91 -1.68 4.28
CA ASP A 58 -17.35 -3.01 3.89
C ASP A 58 -16.16 -3.99 3.80
N GLY A 59 -15.02 -3.51 3.33
CA GLY A 59 -13.81 -4.31 3.23
C GLY A 59 -13.37 -4.86 4.59
N PHE A 60 -13.15 -4.01 5.56
CA PHE A 60 -12.75 -4.44 6.90
C PHE A 60 -13.85 -5.24 7.63
N TYR A 61 -15.12 -4.91 7.40
CA TYR A 61 -16.23 -5.71 7.91
C TYR A 61 -16.24 -7.16 7.40
N GLN A 62 -15.89 -7.37 6.12
CA GLN A 62 -15.78 -8.72 5.56
C GLN A 62 -14.58 -9.50 6.12
N ILE A 63 -13.45 -8.83 6.42
CA ILE A 63 -12.32 -9.43 7.14
C ILE A 63 -12.77 -9.86 8.54
N ARG A 64 -13.50 -9.01 9.25
CA ARG A 64 -14.07 -9.35 10.56
C ARG A 64 -14.94 -10.60 10.50
N LYS A 65 -15.81 -10.72 9.49
CA LYS A 65 -16.69 -11.90 9.28
C LYS A 65 -15.99 -13.15 8.72
N ASN A 66 -14.66 -13.18 8.72
CA ASN A 66 -13.87 -14.32 8.24
C ASN A 66 -14.13 -14.69 6.76
N ARG A 67 -14.60 -13.78 5.92
CA ARG A 67 -14.75 -14.02 4.48
C ARG A 67 -13.41 -13.98 3.76
N ILE A 68 -12.44 -13.24 4.30
CA ILE A 68 -11.07 -13.14 3.83
C ILE A 68 -10.15 -13.60 4.96
N GLN A 69 -9.45 -14.71 4.76
CA GLN A 69 -8.61 -15.35 5.79
C GLN A 69 -7.20 -15.71 5.31
N GLY A 70 -6.92 -15.54 4.02
CA GLY A 70 -5.61 -15.83 3.47
C GLY A 70 -4.54 -14.88 4.01
N LEU A 71 -3.35 -15.41 4.29
CA LEU A 71 -2.20 -14.63 4.74
C LEU A 71 -1.27 -14.25 3.58
N VAL A 72 -1.38 -14.92 2.43
CA VAL A 72 -0.46 -14.73 1.30
C VAL A 72 -0.56 -13.31 0.72
N ALA A 73 -1.78 -12.83 0.45
CA ALA A 73 -1.96 -11.48 -0.09
C ALA A 73 -1.59 -10.37 0.91
N PRO A 74 -2.01 -10.42 2.19
CA PRO A 74 -1.54 -9.45 3.18
C PRO A 74 -0.01 -9.42 3.34
N THR A 75 0.64 -10.59 3.41
CA THR A 75 2.10 -10.66 3.50
C THR A 75 2.77 -10.07 2.26
N PHE A 76 2.22 -10.31 1.08
CA PHE A 76 2.69 -9.69 -0.16
C PHE A 76 2.62 -8.15 -0.09
N PHE A 77 1.52 -7.57 0.40
CA PHE A 77 1.39 -6.11 0.53
C PHE A 77 2.28 -5.53 1.63
N MET A 78 2.49 -6.25 2.73
CA MET A 78 3.47 -5.87 3.75
C MET A 78 4.89 -5.80 3.16
N LEU A 79 5.30 -6.83 2.39
CA LEU A 79 6.61 -6.85 1.72
C LEU A 79 6.72 -5.79 0.63
N LEU A 80 5.65 -5.54 -0.13
CA LEU A 80 5.61 -4.47 -1.12
C LEU A 80 5.80 -3.10 -0.46
N GLY A 81 5.16 -2.87 0.69
CA GLY A 81 5.37 -1.66 1.49
C GLY A 81 6.82 -1.52 1.96
N PHE A 82 7.45 -2.61 2.39
CA PHE A 82 8.86 -2.62 2.77
C PHE A 82 9.77 -2.26 1.59
N VAL A 83 9.57 -2.92 0.45
CA VAL A 83 10.36 -2.65 -0.77
C VAL A 83 10.17 -1.20 -1.22
N ALA A 84 8.94 -0.68 -1.22
CA ALA A 84 8.67 0.71 -1.56
C ALA A 84 9.36 1.69 -0.59
N TYR A 85 9.38 1.38 0.71
CA TYR A 85 10.05 2.19 1.72
C TYR A 85 11.57 2.21 1.54
N VAL A 86 12.19 1.04 1.32
CA VAL A 86 13.63 0.96 1.03
C VAL A 86 13.94 1.70 -0.27
N TRP A 87 13.16 1.49 -1.32
CA TRP A 87 13.36 2.15 -2.61
C TRP A 87 13.25 3.68 -2.50
N TYR A 88 12.23 4.18 -1.82
CA TYR A 88 12.11 5.62 -1.56
C TYR A 88 13.32 6.18 -0.81
N THR A 89 13.83 5.47 0.19
CA THR A 89 14.94 5.94 1.02
C THR A 89 16.27 5.92 0.27
N THR A 90 16.49 4.92 -0.59
CA THR A 90 17.78 4.71 -1.27
C THR A 90 17.85 5.32 -2.66
N SER A 91 16.71 5.47 -3.35
CA SER A 91 16.67 5.77 -4.79
C SER A 91 15.87 7.03 -5.14
N LYS A 92 15.51 7.89 -4.19
CA LYS A 92 14.93 9.19 -4.54
C LYS A 92 15.95 10.07 -5.25
N GLY A 93 15.48 11.02 -6.07
CA GLY A 93 16.34 11.88 -6.86
C GLY A 93 17.42 12.59 -6.02
N PHE A 94 18.60 12.76 -6.58
CA PHE A 94 19.79 13.33 -5.92
C PHE A 94 19.50 14.64 -5.16
N LEU A 95 18.67 15.51 -5.73
CA LEU A 95 18.28 16.79 -5.13
C LEU A 95 17.49 16.64 -3.80
N PHE A 96 16.88 15.49 -3.59
CA PHE A 96 16.03 15.19 -2.42
C PHE A 96 16.70 14.23 -1.43
N GLN A 97 17.93 13.79 -1.74
CA GLN A 97 18.68 12.87 -0.89
C GLN A 97 19.38 13.68 0.24
N LEU A 98 18.87 13.56 1.46
CA LEU A 98 19.44 14.26 2.62
C LEU A 98 20.63 13.51 3.23
N VAL A 99 20.80 12.24 2.91
CA VAL A 99 21.86 11.37 3.44
C VAL A 99 22.49 10.64 2.26
N ASP A 100 23.81 10.60 2.21
CA ASP A 100 24.54 9.81 1.20
C ASP A 100 24.12 8.34 1.26
N VAL A 101 23.88 7.75 0.09
CA VAL A 101 23.42 6.35 -0.02
C VAL A 101 24.38 5.38 0.68
N GLU A 102 25.67 5.69 0.66
CA GLU A 102 26.72 4.89 1.33
C GLU A 102 26.57 4.85 2.84
N ASN A 103 25.95 5.86 3.45
CA ASN A 103 25.72 5.96 4.89
C ASN A 103 24.37 5.36 5.33
N ILE A 104 23.55 4.87 4.38
CA ILE A 104 22.24 4.28 4.69
C ILE A 104 22.42 2.87 5.25
N ASN A 105 22.08 2.69 6.51
CA ASN A 105 22.07 1.37 7.13
C ASN A 105 20.77 0.61 6.81
N ILE A 106 20.83 -0.27 5.78
CA ILE A 106 19.68 -1.08 5.34
C ILE A 106 19.15 -1.97 6.47
N MET A 107 20.03 -2.46 7.36
CA MET A 107 19.60 -3.27 8.51
C MET A 107 18.76 -2.46 9.48
N ALA A 108 19.14 -1.20 9.75
CA ALA A 108 18.35 -0.29 10.59
C ALA A 108 16.99 0.03 9.96
N LEU A 109 16.93 0.27 8.63
CA LEU A 109 15.67 0.47 7.90
C LEU A 109 14.76 -0.76 8.00
N THR A 110 15.35 -1.95 7.81
CA THR A 110 14.61 -3.22 7.89
C THR A 110 14.04 -3.41 9.28
N LEU A 111 14.88 -3.31 10.32
CA LEU A 111 14.44 -3.44 11.71
C LEU A 111 13.37 -2.38 12.05
N GLY A 112 13.58 -1.12 11.64
CA GLY A 112 12.63 -0.04 11.88
C GLY A 112 11.26 -0.33 11.27
N TYR A 113 11.20 -0.73 10.01
CA TYR A 113 9.94 -1.04 9.33
C TYR A 113 9.19 -2.20 10.00
N PHE A 114 9.88 -3.33 10.22
CA PHE A 114 9.23 -4.51 10.81
C PHE A 114 8.87 -4.31 12.29
N THR A 115 9.65 -3.52 13.03
CA THR A 115 9.32 -3.15 14.42
C THR A 115 8.07 -2.27 14.47
N LEU A 116 7.96 -1.27 13.59
CA LEU A 116 6.76 -0.43 13.53
C LEU A 116 5.52 -1.22 13.12
N PHE A 117 5.63 -2.03 12.05
CA PHE A 117 4.53 -2.87 11.59
C PHE A 117 4.11 -3.90 12.64
N GLY A 118 5.05 -4.68 13.14
CA GLY A 118 4.82 -5.71 14.16
C GLY A 118 4.38 -5.11 15.48
N GLY A 119 5.02 -4.02 15.90
CA GLY A 119 4.64 -3.26 17.09
C GLY A 119 3.19 -2.79 17.04
N PHE A 120 2.74 -2.21 15.92
CA PHE A 120 1.34 -1.82 15.73
C PHE A 120 0.39 -3.01 15.86
N VAL A 121 0.71 -4.14 15.21
CA VAL A 121 -0.13 -5.36 15.29
C VAL A 121 -0.20 -5.90 16.72
N VAL A 122 0.94 -5.97 17.41
CA VAL A 122 1.01 -6.48 18.80
C VAL A 122 0.30 -5.53 19.76
N THR A 123 0.57 -4.23 19.69
CA THR A 123 -0.07 -3.23 20.56
C THR A 123 -1.59 -3.24 20.36
N ASN A 124 -2.05 -3.28 19.12
CA ASN A 124 -3.48 -3.34 18.81
C ASN A 124 -4.12 -4.63 19.35
N TYR A 125 -3.41 -5.76 19.28
CA TYR A 125 -3.87 -7.02 19.87
C TYR A 125 -3.92 -6.97 21.40
N LEU A 126 -2.92 -6.38 22.05
CA LEU A 126 -2.91 -6.22 23.52
C LEU A 126 -4.07 -5.34 24.00
N VAL A 127 -4.30 -4.21 23.32
CA VAL A 127 -5.46 -3.34 23.61
C VAL A 127 -6.76 -4.13 23.46
N THR A 128 -6.90 -4.95 22.41
CA THR A 128 -8.07 -5.81 22.21
C THR A 128 -8.29 -6.77 23.38
N SER A 129 -7.22 -7.37 23.88
CA SER A 129 -7.29 -8.34 24.99
C SER A 129 -7.72 -7.69 26.31
N ILE A 130 -7.48 -6.38 26.47
CA ILE A 130 -7.86 -5.63 27.68
C ILE A 130 -9.31 -5.08 27.57
N THR A 131 -9.76 -4.77 26.34
CA THR A 131 -11.03 -4.06 26.11
C THR A 131 -12.15 -4.95 25.56
N ASP A 132 -12.02 -6.28 25.72
CA ASP A 132 -13.00 -7.28 25.24
C ASP A 132 -13.32 -7.18 23.74
N GLY A 133 -12.35 -6.74 22.94
CA GLY A 133 -12.46 -6.69 21.49
C GLY A 133 -12.51 -8.09 20.86
N ILE A 134 -13.22 -8.22 19.74
CA ILE A 134 -13.46 -9.52 19.06
C ILE A 134 -12.36 -9.85 18.04
N GLY A 135 -11.42 -8.95 17.81
CA GLY A 135 -10.37 -9.06 16.78
C GLY A 135 -9.23 -9.99 17.21
N GLY A 136 -9.09 -11.16 16.58
CA GLY A 136 -7.88 -11.98 16.74
C GLY A 136 -6.67 -11.38 16.00
N ILE A 137 -5.46 -11.69 16.47
CA ILE A 137 -4.18 -11.20 15.90
C ILE A 137 -4.06 -11.37 14.38
N LYS A 138 -4.59 -12.46 13.83
CA LYS A 138 -4.62 -12.74 12.40
C LYS A 138 -5.43 -11.69 11.62
N LYS A 139 -6.58 -11.27 12.15
CA LYS A 139 -7.43 -10.26 11.49
C LYS A 139 -6.80 -8.88 11.56
N ILE A 140 -6.16 -8.56 12.67
CA ILE A 140 -5.41 -7.31 12.87
C ILE A 140 -4.25 -7.24 11.88
N TYR A 141 -3.46 -8.33 11.75
CA TYR A 141 -2.39 -8.43 10.77
C TYR A 141 -2.88 -8.22 9.34
N ILE A 142 -3.97 -8.90 8.94
CA ILE A 142 -4.56 -8.76 7.60
C ILE A 142 -4.98 -7.30 7.35
N SER A 143 -5.69 -6.69 8.30
CA SER A 143 -6.13 -5.30 8.21
C SER A 143 -4.98 -4.33 8.06
N THR A 144 -3.96 -4.44 8.91
CA THR A 144 -2.77 -3.58 8.89
C THR A 144 -2.03 -3.69 7.57
N ALA A 145 -1.87 -4.90 7.03
CA ALA A 145 -1.19 -5.11 5.76
C ALA A 145 -1.93 -4.49 4.57
N TYR A 146 -3.26 -4.54 4.54
CA TYR A 146 -4.03 -3.85 3.50
C TYR A 146 -4.06 -2.33 3.70
N ALA A 147 -4.04 -1.85 4.93
CA ALA A 147 -4.05 -0.42 5.23
C ALA A 147 -2.75 0.31 4.81
N ILE A 148 -1.63 -0.40 4.69
CA ILE A 148 -0.34 0.17 4.24
C ILE A 148 -0.28 0.43 2.73
N ILE A 149 -1.17 -0.16 1.93
CA ILE A 149 -1.13 -0.07 0.46
C ILE A 149 -1.08 1.37 -0.06
N PRO A 150 -1.92 2.33 0.38
CA PRO A 150 -1.85 3.70 -0.12
C PRO A 150 -0.50 4.36 0.16
N TYR A 151 0.08 4.10 1.32
CA TYR A 151 1.40 4.62 1.66
C TYR A 151 2.49 4.05 0.76
N ALA A 152 2.47 2.74 0.51
CA ALA A 152 3.40 2.09 -0.41
C ALA A 152 3.30 2.67 -1.83
N LEU A 153 2.08 2.87 -2.33
CA LEU A 153 1.85 3.50 -3.64
C LEU A 153 2.34 4.94 -3.69
N ALA A 154 2.09 5.72 -2.63
CA ALA A 154 2.57 7.10 -2.53
C ALA A 154 4.11 7.17 -2.52
N LEU A 155 4.78 6.25 -1.83
CA LEU A 155 6.25 6.17 -1.84
C LEU A 155 6.79 5.87 -3.25
N ILE A 156 6.18 4.94 -3.98
CA ILE A 156 6.57 4.60 -5.36
C ILE A 156 6.39 5.81 -6.28
N ILE A 157 5.25 6.50 -6.18
CA ILE A 157 4.95 7.69 -6.99
C ILE A 157 5.94 8.81 -6.63
N ALA A 158 6.15 9.08 -5.35
CA ALA A 158 7.07 10.11 -4.87
C ALA A 158 8.51 9.84 -5.30
N THR A 159 8.99 8.59 -5.24
CA THR A 159 10.32 8.20 -5.73
C THR A 159 10.44 8.48 -7.22
N THR A 160 9.48 8.03 -8.02
CA THR A 160 9.50 8.21 -9.48
C THR A 160 9.45 9.70 -9.83
N PHE A 161 8.60 10.47 -9.16
CA PHE A 161 8.46 11.91 -9.39
C PHE A 161 9.70 12.68 -8.97
N SER A 162 10.40 12.27 -7.89
CA SER A 162 11.61 12.94 -7.40
C SER A 162 12.77 12.95 -8.40
N HIS A 163 12.80 12.06 -9.38
CA HIS A 163 13.83 12.03 -10.44
C HIS A 163 13.60 13.10 -11.53
N VAL A 164 12.38 13.62 -11.65
CA VAL A 164 12.00 14.61 -12.66
C VAL A 164 11.82 15.99 -12.03
N ALA A 165 11.44 16.04 -10.75
CA ALA A 165 11.15 17.27 -10.02
C ALA A 165 12.40 18.11 -9.75
N THR A 166 12.23 19.44 -9.80
CA THR A 166 13.21 20.43 -9.36
C THR A 166 13.08 20.71 -7.86
N LEU A 167 14.04 21.42 -7.26
CA LEU A 167 13.96 21.82 -5.84
C LEU A 167 12.73 22.68 -5.53
N ASP A 168 12.31 23.53 -6.47
CA ASP A 168 11.12 24.36 -6.33
C ASP A 168 9.84 23.51 -6.26
N GLU A 169 9.87 22.29 -6.83
CA GLU A 169 8.77 21.34 -6.84
C GLU A 169 8.81 20.35 -5.68
N SER A 170 9.75 20.50 -4.73
CA SER A 170 9.93 19.60 -3.57
C SER A 170 8.66 19.41 -2.74
N PHE A 171 7.81 20.45 -2.71
CA PHE A 171 6.51 20.38 -2.06
C PHE A 171 5.66 19.22 -2.57
N PHE A 172 5.62 18.97 -3.89
CA PHE A 172 4.78 17.91 -4.47
C PHE A 172 5.26 16.51 -4.08
N VAL A 173 6.59 16.30 -3.98
CA VAL A 173 7.16 15.03 -3.51
C VAL A 173 6.72 14.75 -2.07
N SER A 174 6.94 15.74 -1.18
CA SER A 174 6.59 15.65 0.24
C SER A 174 5.08 15.51 0.44
N PHE A 175 4.29 16.28 -0.32
CA PHE A 175 2.83 16.26 -0.26
C PHE A 175 2.26 14.90 -0.68
N THR A 176 2.82 14.26 -1.71
CA THR A 176 2.42 12.91 -2.15
C THR A 176 2.62 11.89 -1.03
N VAL A 177 3.78 11.92 -0.36
CA VAL A 177 4.06 11.02 0.77
C VAL A 177 3.11 11.29 1.94
N MET A 178 2.86 12.57 2.25
CA MET A 178 1.94 12.97 3.31
C MET A 178 0.51 12.49 3.04
N LEU A 179 0.00 12.65 1.82
CA LEU A 179 -1.33 12.14 1.43
C LEU A 179 -1.43 10.63 1.58
N GLY A 180 -0.40 9.88 1.13
CA GLY A 180 -0.35 8.44 1.29
C GLY A 180 -0.34 8.01 2.76
N ALA A 181 0.42 8.72 3.60
CA ALA A 181 0.48 8.47 5.03
C ALA A 181 -0.87 8.75 5.72
N LEU A 182 -1.52 9.88 5.40
CA LEU A 182 -2.84 10.23 5.94
C LEU A 182 -3.89 9.19 5.54
N TRP A 183 -3.93 8.80 4.27
CA TRP A 183 -4.89 7.79 3.80
C TRP A 183 -4.65 6.43 4.45
N SER A 184 -3.39 6.01 4.56
CA SER A 184 -3.02 4.79 5.27
C SER A 184 -3.40 4.85 6.76
N GLY A 185 -3.17 6.00 7.42
CA GLY A 185 -3.57 6.24 8.81
C GLY A 185 -5.08 6.12 9.01
N LEU A 186 -5.88 6.71 8.10
CA LEU A 186 -7.35 6.56 8.12
C LEU A 186 -7.77 5.10 7.97
N LEU A 187 -7.13 4.34 7.06
CA LEU A 187 -7.43 2.92 6.89
C LEU A 187 -7.02 2.09 8.10
N LEU A 188 -5.89 2.40 8.75
CA LEU A 188 -5.48 1.75 10.01
C LEU A 188 -6.50 2.00 11.12
N PHE A 189 -6.97 3.24 11.26
CA PHE A 189 -7.99 3.60 12.21
C PHE A 189 -9.31 2.86 11.95
N LEU A 190 -9.83 2.93 10.72
CA LEU A 190 -11.07 2.24 10.33
C LEU A 190 -10.93 0.71 10.49
N GLY A 191 -9.78 0.16 10.11
CA GLY A 191 -9.49 -1.26 10.26
C GLY A 191 -9.50 -1.71 11.70
N SER A 192 -8.86 -0.97 12.60
CA SER A 192 -8.87 -1.25 14.03
C SER A 192 -10.28 -1.17 14.60
N THR A 193 -11.01 -0.08 14.34
CA THR A 193 -12.39 0.11 14.83
C THR A 193 -13.34 -1.01 14.38
N LEU A 194 -13.33 -1.32 13.09
CA LEU A 194 -14.28 -2.28 12.50
C LEU A 194 -13.96 -3.74 12.86
N ILE A 195 -12.68 -4.10 12.92
CA ILE A 195 -12.27 -5.48 13.26
C ILE A 195 -12.53 -5.77 14.74
N GLN A 196 -12.25 -4.80 15.60
CA GLN A 196 -12.43 -4.93 17.05
C GLN A 196 -13.90 -4.76 17.47
N ASN A 197 -14.74 -4.21 16.58
CA ASN A 197 -16.12 -3.81 16.89
C ASN A 197 -16.20 -2.74 17.99
N TYR A 198 -15.19 -1.86 18.02
CA TYR A 198 -15.21 -0.73 18.97
C TYR A 198 -16.16 0.38 18.52
N ASP A 199 -16.73 1.08 19.47
CA ASP A 199 -17.24 2.41 19.23
C ASP A 199 -16.05 3.34 18.92
N GLY A 200 -16.19 4.26 17.96
CA GLY A 200 -15.09 5.13 17.49
C GLY A 200 -14.35 5.89 18.61
N ARG A 201 -15.00 6.10 19.76
CA ARG A 201 -14.40 6.71 20.95
C ARG A 201 -13.33 5.86 21.63
N ILE A 202 -13.44 4.52 21.54
CA ILE A 202 -12.50 3.59 22.18
C ILE A 202 -11.22 3.47 21.36
N THR A 203 -11.32 3.63 20.05
CA THR A 203 -10.17 3.49 19.14
C THR A 203 -9.14 4.62 19.30
N PHE A 204 -9.54 5.78 19.86
CA PHE A 204 -8.64 6.91 20.11
C PHE A 204 -7.95 6.90 21.49
N LYS A 205 -8.26 5.95 22.37
CA LYS A 205 -7.58 5.75 23.65
C LYS A 205 -6.41 4.78 23.50
#